data_4c408d17397bcd54a8894f1548d7785b
#
_entry.id   4c408d17397bcd54a8894f1548d7785b
#
_cell.length_a   1.000
_cell.length_b   1.000
_cell.length_c   1.000
_cell.angle_alpha   90.00
_cell.angle_beta   90.00
_cell.angle_gamma   90.00
#
_symmetry.space_group_name_H-M   'P 1'
#
loop_
_entity.id
_entity.type
_entity.pdbx_description
1 polymer ?
#
loop_
_entity_poly.entity_id
_entity_poly.type
_entity_poly.pdbx_seq_one_letter_code
_entity_poly.pdbx_strand_id
1 'polypeptide(L)'
;MARPRKDSEERGAEARMIEAFWDQLSHMPYREVTAASIARQAECNRATFYYYFDSIEDLAEQAVDAAVPTGIADLAEKFLTKSGTSFHLDERQRSAVERVCLLTGPNGSTRLTERFKRALAETWASKFGLDLAREDVRAVASFMASGIVGILGDQEGLPCDERFDTRLQTISKVFSAPAMNFAHATADASTHAAATDSAIAADNALDRKLAENRDNWDDRAAMHAESAFYEVERLVSDPSYVSGVAQRDFEALLPHLLQASLAGLSVLHLQCHIGTDTISWLRLGAREAWGLDFSPASLAHARRIAQRAGANATFVEGDARFASHVIDRVFDVVVTGTGAITWLPDLSDWAHSIADLLVPGGTLLLRDDHPLLDALGYESLTITEDYLSGTGSIDYESGESYVEGSAGKIAHTANHNWRHDFQEIVGSLLAAGLSIEAFRESPHAEWKALPFLVETEQGWTTPEGMPKIPLSFAIVARKPQDQRIG
;
A
#
# COMPACT_ATOMS: atom_id res chain seq x y z
N MET A 1 33.41 -8.82 -18.75
CA MET A 1 33.96 -9.78 -17.78
C MET A 1 33.00 -10.95 -17.71
N ALA A 2 33.49 -12.17 -17.80
CA ALA A 2 32.63 -13.35 -17.81
C ALA A 2 32.02 -13.58 -16.42
N ARG A 3 30.73 -13.91 -16.41
CA ARG A 3 29.96 -14.23 -15.19
C ARG A 3 30.57 -15.48 -14.53
N PRO A 4 30.97 -15.45 -13.25
CA PRO A 4 31.50 -16.67 -12.59
C PRO A 4 30.45 -17.77 -12.56
N ARG A 5 30.89 -19.01 -12.68
CA ARG A 5 30.03 -20.19 -12.49
C ARG A 5 29.64 -20.30 -11.01
N LYS A 6 28.35 -20.57 -10.73
CA LYS A 6 27.81 -20.86 -9.40
C LYS A 6 28.51 -22.11 -8.81
N ASP A 7 29.50 -21.92 -7.98
CA ASP A 7 30.13 -22.98 -7.21
C ASP A 7 29.37 -23.30 -5.91
N SER A 8 29.58 -24.45 -5.33
CA SER A 8 28.83 -24.98 -4.18
C SER A 8 28.95 -24.12 -2.90
N GLU A 9 30.02 -23.34 -2.75
CA GLU A 9 30.21 -22.40 -1.63
C GLU A 9 29.33 -21.15 -1.77
N GLU A 10 29.04 -20.69 -2.99
CA GLU A 10 28.16 -19.52 -3.21
C GLU A 10 26.69 -19.82 -2.89
N ARG A 11 26.19 -21.05 -3.23
CA ARG A 11 24.84 -21.48 -2.78
C ARG A 11 24.73 -21.54 -1.26
N GLY A 12 25.85 -21.80 -0.58
CA GLY A 12 25.91 -21.73 0.87
C GLY A 12 25.71 -20.33 1.44
N ALA A 13 26.13 -19.24 0.77
CA ALA A 13 26.00 -17.87 1.28
C ALA A 13 24.54 -17.36 1.19
N GLU A 14 23.85 -17.62 0.09
CA GLU A 14 22.42 -17.30 -0.07
C GLU A 14 21.58 -18.00 1.01
N ALA A 15 21.76 -19.32 1.17
CA ALA A 15 21.04 -20.07 2.20
C ALA A 15 21.35 -19.58 3.63
N ARG A 16 22.61 -19.23 3.93
CA ARG A 16 22.96 -18.67 5.25
C ARG A 16 22.30 -17.31 5.51
N MET A 17 22.16 -16.47 4.49
CA MET A 17 21.46 -15.18 4.63
C MET A 17 19.95 -15.36 4.86
N ILE A 18 19.33 -16.32 4.19
CA ILE A 18 17.91 -16.67 4.44
C ILE A 18 17.74 -17.23 5.86
N GLU A 19 18.61 -18.10 6.33
CA GLU A 19 18.53 -18.61 7.72
C GLU A 19 18.81 -17.51 8.75
N ALA A 20 19.77 -16.61 8.47
CA ALA A 20 20.01 -15.43 9.32
C ALA A 20 18.80 -14.50 9.41
N PHE A 21 18.03 -14.37 8.33
CA PHE A 21 16.78 -13.62 8.33
C PHE A 21 15.75 -14.23 9.30
N TRP A 22 15.49 -15.54 9.21
CA TRP A 22 14.54 -16.21 10.09
C TRP A 22 14.98 -16.16 11.55
N ASP A 23 16.28 -16.31 11.82
CA ASP A 23 16.83 -16.22 13.17
C ASP A 23 16.68 -14.79 13.73
N GLN A 24 16.98 -13.73 12.96
CA GLN A 24 16.76 -12.36 13.42
C GLN A 24 15.29 -12.05 13.67
N LEU A 25 14.40 -12.50 12.79
CA LEU A 25 12.96 -12.31 12.96
C LEU A 25 12.41 -12.98 14.22
N SER A 26 13.06 -14.05 14.70
CA SER A 26 12.68 -14.69 15.98
C SER A 26 13.00 -13.86 17.22
N HIS A 27 13.89 -12.86 17.11
CA HIS A 27 14.41 -12.09 18.25
C HIS A 27 14.12 -10.59 18.19
N MET A 28 13.82 -10.05 16.99
CA MET A 28 13.60 -8.62 16.80
C MET A 28 12.54 -8.34 15.73
N PRO A 29 11.83 -7.20 15.80
CA PRO A 29 10.88 -6.80 14.78
C PRO A 29 11.49 -6.72 13.38
N TYR A 30 10.71 -7.10 12.36
CA TYR A 30 11.14 -7.07 10.95
C TYR A 30 11.76 -5.73 10.54
N ARG A 31 11.19 -4.61 10.98
CA ARG A 31 11.70 -3.25 10.72
C ARG A 31 13.13 -2.99 11.23
N GLU A 32 13.64 -3.81 12.14
CA GLU A 32 14.99 -3.70 12.70
C GLU A 32 16.00 -4.62 11.99
N VAL A 33 15.52 -5.52 11.12
CA VAL A 33 16.37 -6.38 10.31
C VAL A 33 16.97 -5.59 9.16
N THR A 34 18.30 -5.64 9.02
CA THR A 34 19.02 -4.87 8.00
C THR A 34 19.96 -5.73 7.17
N ALA A 35 20.22 -5.33 5.91
CA ALA A 35 21.21 -6.01 5.07
C ALA A 35 22.60 -6.15 5.74
N ALA A 36 22.98 -5.17 6.57
CA ALA A 36 24.24 -5.20 7.31
C ALA A 36 24.24 -6.22 8.47
N SER A 37 23.10 -6.35 9.19
CA SER A 37 22.98 -7.35 10.26
C SER A 37 22.92 -8.76 9.69
N ILE A 38 22.20 -8.98 8.61
CA ILE A 38 22.12 -10.25 7.89
C ILE A 38 23.51 -10.68 7.35
N ALA A 39 24.18 -9.79 6.62
CA ALA A 39 25.50 -10.08 6.07
C ALA A 39 26.52 -10.47 7.17
N ARG A 40 26.50 -9.78 8.30
CA ARG A 40 27.35 -10.07 9.45
C ARG A 40 27.06 -11.45 10.04
N GLN A 41 25.80 -11.78 10.24
CA GLN A 41 25.39 -13.06 10.83
C GLN A 41 25.64 -14.22 9.88
N ALA A 42 25.44 -14.02 8.57
CA ALA A 42 25.72 -15.00 7.54
C ALA A 42 27.23 -15.16 7.23
N GLU A 43 28.10 -14.48 7.97
CA GLU A 43 29.55 -14.46 7.77
C GLU A 43 29.96 -14.08 6.33
N CYS A 44 29.30 -13.08 5.78
CA CYS A 44 29.61 -12.52 4.46
C CYS A 44 29.75 -11.02 4.48
N ASN A 45 30.29 -10.41 3.43
CA ASN A 45 30.36 -8.96 3.33
C ASN A 45 29.08 -8.39 2.72
N ARG A 46 28.88 -7.09 2.89
CA ARG A 46 27.71 -6.38 2.40
C ARG A 46 27.57 -6.42 0.86
N ALA A 47 28.70 -6.50 0.13
CA ALA A 47 28.66 -6.63 -1.33
C ALA A 47 28.15 -8.01 -1.75
N THR A 48 28.42 -9.06 -0.97
CA THR A 48 27.85 -10.40 -1.17
C THR A 48 26.34 -10.40 -0.97
N PHE A 49 25.83 -9.65 -0.01
CA PHE A 49 24.38 -9.49 0.17
C PHE A 49 23.74 -8.94 -1.12
N TYR A 50 24.24 -7.79 -1.61
CA TYR A 50 23.70 -7.14 -2.81
C TYR A 50 24.00 -7.84 -4.13
N TYR A 51 24.78 -8.91 -4.10
CA TYR A 51 24.96 -9.80 -5.23
C TYR A 51 23.77 -10.78 -5.38
N TYR A 52 23.13 -11.17 -4.27
CA TYR A 52 22.01 -12.13 -4.24
C TYR A 52 20.65 -11.44 -4.12
N PHE A 53 20.57 -10.33 -3.37
CA PHE A 53 19.35 -9.65 -3.01
C PHE A 53 19.47 -8.15 -3.28
N ASP A 54 18.47 -7.59 -3.93
CA ASP A 54 18.45 -6.15 -4.23
C ASP A 54 18.20 -5.33 -2.95
N SER A 55 17.45 -5.86 -2.00
CA SER A 55 17.12 -5.22 -0.73
C SER A 55 16.85 -6.24 0.37
N ILE A 56 16.58 -5.77 1.60
CA ILE A 56 16.13 -6.63 2.70
C ILE A 56 14.74 -7.20 2.42
N GLU A 57 13.91 -6.45 1.74
CA GLU A 57 12.57 -6.84 1.29
C GLU A 57 12.66 -7.99 0.30
N ASP A 58 13.54 -7.90 -0.69
CA ASP A 58 13.78 -8.96 -1.67
C ASP A 58 14.25 -10.25 -1.00
N LEU A 59 15.20 -10.16 -0.05
CA LEU A 59 15.59 -11.32 0.75
C LEU A 59 14.41 -11.90 1.52
N ALA A 60 13.61 -11.05 2.18
CA ALA A 60 12.47 -11.48 2.97
C ALA A 60 11.40 -12.17 2.09
N GLU A 61 11.12 -11.64 0.91
CA GLU A 61 10.19 -12.22 -0.05
C GLU A 61 10.66 -13.57 -0.55
N GLN A 62 11.92 -13.68 -0.94
CA GLN A 62 12.51 -14.96 -1.37
C GLN A 62 12.55 -15.98 -0.22
N ALA A 63 12.78 -15.54 1.02
CA ALA A 63 12.74 -16.40 2.19
C ALA A 63 11.32 -16.94 2.47
N VAL A 64 10.29 -16.12 2.30
CA VAL A 64 8.88 -16.52 2.40
C VAL A 64 8.53 -17.51 1.28
N ASP A 65 8.87 -17.21 0.04
CA ASP A 65 8.59 -18.08 -1.11
C ASP A 65 9.29 -19.44 -1.01
N ALA A 66 10.48 -19.47 -0.45
CA ALA A 66 11.20 -20.73 -0.20
C ALA A 66 10.56 -21.56 0.94
N ALA A 67 9.92 -20.92 1.92
CA ALA A 67 9.30 -21.61 3.05
C ALA A 67 7.95 -22.25 2.72
N VAL A 68 7.18 -21.66 1.78
CA VAL A 68 5.81 -22.06 1.46
C VAL A 68 5.72 -23.38 0.65
N PRO A 69 6.54 -23.63 -0.41
CA PRO A 69 6.21 -24.65 -1.39
C PRO A 69 6.27 -26.09 -0.88
N THR A 70 7.07 -26.40 0.11
CA THR A 70 7.41 -27.79 0.42
C THR A 70 6.84 -28.35 1.72
N GLY A 71 6.54 -27.51 2.71
CA GLY A 71 6.06 -27.96 4.02
C GLY A 71 4.57 -27.69 4.26
N ILE A 72 4.14 -26.46 3.95
CA ILE A 72 2.77 -25.99 4.26
C ILE A 72 1.78 -26.43 3.20
N ALA A 73 2.18 -26.52 1.92
CA ALA A 73 1.30 -27.06 0.87
C ALA A 73 0.92 -28.52 1.12
N ASP A 74 1.89 -29.33 1.57
CA ASP A 74 1.65 -30.74 1.91
C ASP A 74 0.81 -30.88 3.20
N LEU A 75 1.01 -29.99 4.17
CA LEU A 75 0.16 -29.92 5.37
C LEU A 75 -1.27 -29.51 5.02
N ALA A 76 -1.42 -28.53 4.13
CA ALA A 76 -2.72 -28.07 3.65
C ALA A 76 -3.44 -29.18 2.84
N GLU A 77 -2.73 -29.94 2.03
CA GLU A 77 -3.31 -31.11 1.35
C GLU A 77 -3.79 -32.16 2.35
N LYS A 78 -2.96 -32.51 3.35
CA LYS A 78 -3.38 -33.42 4.43
C LYS A 78 -4.60 -32.88 5.18
N PHE A 79 -4.64 -31.56 5.41
CA PHE A 79 -5.77 -30.89 6.04
C PHE A 79 -7.06 -31.02 5.23
N LEU A 80 -6.97 -30.87 3.91
CA LEU A 80 -8.13 -30.91 3.00
C LEU A 80 -8.57 -32.35 2.66
N THR A 81 -7.63 -33.28 2.52
CA THR A 81 -7.91 -34.63 1.97
C THR A 81 -8.11 -35.69 3.04
N LYS A 82 -7.60 -35.49 4.28
CA LYS A 82 -7.65 -36.49 5.35
C LYS A 82 -8.44 -36.03 6.56
N SER A 83 -9.75 -35.88 6.39
CA SER A 83 -10.64 -35.54 7.48
C SER A 83 -10.53 -36.52 8.65
N GLY A 84 -10.18 -36.03 9.83
CA GLY A 84 -10.22 -36.82 11.09
C GLY A 84 -8.95 -37.61 11.43
N THR A 85 -7.86 -37.52 10.67
CA THR A 85 -6.59 -38.15 11.03
C THR A 85 -5.74 -37.26 11.94
N SER A 86 -4.90 -37.87 12.81
CA SER A 86 -3.93 -37.13 13.63
C SER A 86 -2.88 -36.48 12.71
N PHE A 87 -2.64 -35.17 12.92
CA PHE A 87 -1.64 -34.40 12.19
C PHE A 87 -0.29 -34.55 12.88
N HIS A 88 0.52 -35.53 12.43
CA HIS A 88 1.90 -35.60 12.83
C HIS A 88 2.73 -34.81 11.83
N LEU A 89 3.34 -33.70 12.29
CA LEU A 89 4.22 -32.89 11.49
C LEU A 89 5.60 -33.55 11.44
N ASP A 90 6.12 -33.73 10.23
CA ASP A 90 7.55 -34.03 10.06
C ASP A 90 8.41 -32.80 10.37
N GLU A 91 9.73 -32.96 10.42
CA GLU A 91 10.66 -31.88 10.79
C GLU A 91 10.58 -30.68 9.84
N ARG A 92 10.36 -30.89 8.54
CA ARG A 92 10.22 -29.83 7.53
C ARG A 92 8.91 -29.06 7.71
N GLN A 93 7.81 -29.79 7.94
CA GLN A 93 6.50 -29.19 8.17
C GLN A 93 6.50 -28.35 9.47
N ARG A 94 7.17 -28.85 10.50
CA ARG A 94 7.34 -28.14 11.77
C ARG A 94 8.11 -26.84 11.59
N SER A 95 9.27 -26.88 10.92
CA SER A 95 10.06 -25.70 10.61
C SER A 95 9.27 -24.67 9.77
N ALA A 96 8.48 -25.14 8.79
CA ALA A 96 7.64 -24.24 7.99
C ALA A 96 6.54 -23.58 8.84
N VAL A 97 5.88 -24.31 9.75
CA VAL A 97 4.89 -23.76 10.69
C VAL A 97 5.54 -22.72 11.63
N GLU A 98 6.72 -23.01 12.17
CA GLU A 98 7.47 -22.07 13.02
C GLU A 98 7.77 -20.77 12.27
N ARG A 99 8.21 -20.83 11.00
CA ARG A 99 8.45 -19.65 10.17
C ARG A 99 7.19 -18.83 9.94
N VAL A 100 6.04 -19.48 9.71
CA VAL A 100 4.76 -18.78 9.59
C VAL A 100 4.37 -18.09 10.89
N CYS A 101 4.57 -18.75 12.03
CA CYS A 101 4.34 -18.12 13.33
C CYS A 101 5.23 -16.89 13.56
N LEU A 102 6.47 -16.88 13.04
CA LEU A 102 7.32 -15.70 13.08
C LEU A 102 6.78 -14.55 12.21
N LEU A 103 6.22 -14.86 11.03
CA LEU A 103 5.64 -13.85 10.14
C LEU A 103 4.38 -13.20 10.73
N THR A 104 3.56 -13.98 11.44
CA THR A 104 2.27 -13.54 11.98
C THR A 104 2.38 -13.05 13.43
N GLY A 105 3.50 -13.28 14.09
CA GLY A 105 3.79 -12.88 15.46
C GLY A 105 4.18 -11.40 15.58
N PRO A 106 4.49 -10.94 16.82
CA PRO A 106 4.78 -9.55 17.12
C PRO A 106 6.03 -8.98 16.40
N ASN A 107 6.93 -9.83 15.96
CA ASN A 107 8.12 -9.46 15.21
C ASN A 107 7.89 -9.49 13.68
N GLY A 108 6.77 -10.01 13.22
CA GLY A 108 6.45 -10.15 11.81
C GLY A 108 6.03 -8.85 11.14
N SER A 109 5.61 -8.98 9.89
CA SER A 109 5.14 -7.87 9.07
C SER A 109 3.85 -8.31 8.37
N THR A 110 2.85 -7.44 8.38
CA THR A 110 1.58 -7.65 7.68
C THR A 110 1.82 -7.96 6.20
N ARG A 111 2.74 -7.25 5.55
CA ARG A 111 3.11 -7.50 4.16
C ARG A 111 3.61 -8.92 3.93
N LEU A 112 4.55 -9.38 4.76
CA LEU A 112 5.09 -10.75 4.62
C LEU A 112 4.01 -11.79 4.90
N THR A 113 3.09 -11.50 5.82
CA THR A 113 1.92 -12.34 6.08
C THR A 113 0.99 -12.41 4.86
N GLU A 114 0.70 -11.29 4.22
CA GLU A 114 -0.15 -11.26 3.02
C GLU A 114 0.55 -11.92 1.82
N ARG A 115 1.86 -11.70 1.64
CA ARG A 115 2.63 -12.44 0.64
C ARG A 115 2.58 -13.94 0.88
N PHE A 116 2.71 -14.37 2.14
CA PHE A 116 2.57 -15.78 2.51
C PHE A 116 1.17 -16.32 2.16
N LYS A 117 0.10 -15.60 2.48
CA LYS A 117 -1.28 -15.99 2.13
C LYS A 117 -1.45 -16.14 0.62
N ARG A 118 -0.91 -15.20 -0.14
CA ARG A 118 -0.94 -15.24 -1.61
C ARG A 118 -0.19 -16.45 -2.15
N ALA A 119 1.05 -16.65 -1.73
CA ALA A 119 1.87 -17.79 -2.14
C ALA A 119 1.21 -19.14 -1.76
N LEU A 120 0.53 -19.20 -0.62
CA LEU A 120 -0.23 -20.38 -0.20
C LEU A 120 -1.43 -20.63 -1.11
N ALA A 121 -2.20 -19.59 -1.44
CA ALA A 121 -3.34 -19.68 -2.35
C ALA A 121 -2.90 -20.10 -3.77
N GLU A 122 -1.82 -19.56 -4.29
CA GLU A 122 -1.22 -19.90 -5.58
C GLU A 122 -0.74 -21.35 -5.62
N THR A 123 -0.10 -21.80 -4.54
CA THR A 123 0.37 -23.19 -4.43
C THR A 123 -0.80 -24.17 -4.43
N TRP A 124 -1.89 -23.84 -3.74
CA TRP A 124 -3.13 -24.64 -3.77
C TRP A 124 -3.79 -24.59 -5.15
N ALA A 125 -3.88 -23.42 -5.75
CA ALA A 125 -4.43 -23.26 -7.08
C ALA A 125 -3.69 -24.15 -8.08
N SER A 126 -2.37 -24.12 -8.08
CA SER A 126 -1.53 -24.98 -8.92
C SER A 126 -1.75 -26.47 -8.62
N LYS A 127 -1.82 -26.84 -7.35
CA LYS A 127 -1.93 -28.25 -6.91
C LYS A 127 -3.29 -28.86 -7.19
N PHE A 128 -4.36 -28.09 -7.03
CA PHE A 128 -5.75 -28.54 -7.21
C PHE A 128 -6.38 -28.09 -8.52
N GLY A 129 -5.59 -27.46 -9.41
CA GLY A 129 -6.07 -26.98 -10.69
C GLY A 129 -7.14 -25.90 -10.58
N LEU A 130 -7.01 -25.00 -9.62
CA LEU A 130 -7.98 -23.93 -9.35
C LEU A 130 -7.62 -22.69 -10.18
N ASP A 131 -8.65 -22.03 -10.71
CA ASP A 131 -8.49 -20.77 -11.45
C ASP A 131 -8.72 -19.59 -10.49
N LEU A 132 -7.63 -18.95 -10.05
CA LEU A 132 -7.68 -17.77 -9.17
C LEU A 132 -8.16 -16.49 -9.88
N ALA A 133 -8.30 -16.50 -11.21
CA ALA A 133 -8.94 -15.38 -11.92
C ALA A 133 -10.44 -15.32 -11.62
N ARG A 134 -11.04 -16.44 -11.23
CA ARG A 134 -12.44 -16.49 -10.80
C ARG A 134 -12.60 -15.92 -9.39
N GLU A 135 -13.50 -14.99 -9.22
CA GLU A 135 -13.76 -14.30 -7.95
C GLU A 135 -14.18 -15.28 -6.83
N ASP A 136 -15.06 -16.24 -7.11
CA ASP A 136 -15.51 -17.24 -6.16
C ASP A 136 -14.36 -18.15 -5.69
N VAL A 137 -13.47 -18.54 -6.59
CA VAL A 137 -12.28 -19.35 -6.28
C VAL A 137 -11.30 -18.55 -5.43
N ARG A 138 -11.02 -17.31 -5.83
CA ARG A 138 -10.13 -16.41 -5.11
C ARG A 138 -10.64 -16.11 -3.70
N ALA A 139 -11.95 -15.85 -3.54
CA ALA A 139 -12.56 -15.62 -2.24
C ALA A 139 -12.41 -16.83 -1.31
N VAL A 140 -12.66 -18.05 -1.79
CA VAL A 140 -12.49 -19.27 -1.00
C VAL A 140 -11.03 -19.53 -0.67
N ALA A 141 -10.11 -19.38 -1.61
CA ALA A 141 -8.68 -19.55 -1.38
C ALA A 141 -8.13 -18.53 -0.36
N SER A 142 -8.55 -17.26 -0.47
CA SER A 142 -8.22 -16.20 0.49
C SER A 142 -8.77 -16.47 1.89
N PHE A 143 -10.03 -16.89 1.99
CA PHE A 143 -10.64 -17.28 3.27
C PHE A 143 -9.87 -18.43 3.94
N MET A 144 -9.52 -19.46 3.17
CA MET A 144 -8.78 -20.61 3.69
C MET A 144 -7.36 -20.23 4.11
N ALA A 145 -6.65 -19.46 3.30
CA ALA A 145 -5.30 -18.98 3.63
C ALA A 145 -5.33 -18.12 4.90
N SER A 146 -6.30 -17.20 5.02
CA SER A 146 -6.48 -16.35 6.20
C SER A 146 -6.86 -17.14 7.45
N GLY A 147 -7.72 -18.14 7.31
CA GLY A 147 -8.10 -19.04 8.41
C GLY A 147 -6.90 -19.82 8.96
N ILE A 148 -6.02 -20.33 8.08
CA ILE A 148 -4.79 -21.03 8.49
C ILE A 148 -3.83 -20.06 9.18
N VAL A 149 -3.61 -18.87 8.61
CA VAL A 149 -2.79 -17.84 9.24
C VAL A 149 -3.32 -17.45 10.62
N GLY A 150 -4.64 -17.27 10.76
CA GLY A 150 -5.27 -16.98 12.06
C GLY A 150 -5.03 -18.08 13.09
N ILE A 151 -5.12 -19.36 12.71
CA ILE A 151 -4.83 -20.48 13.59
C ILE A 151 -3.36 -20.50 14.02
N LEU A 152 -2.46 -20.19 13.10
CA LEU A 152 -1.02 -20.18 13.34
C LEU A 152 -0.58 -18.94 14.14
N GLY A 153 -1.23 -17.77 13.93
CA GLY A 153 -0.91 -16.51 14.61
C GLY A 153 -1.44 -16.42 16.05
N ASP A 154 -2.48 -17.17 16.40
CA ASP A 154 -3.12 -17.16 17.73
C ASP A 154 -2.40 -18.07 18.75
N GLN A 155 -1.09 -18.23 18.63
CA GLN A 155 -0.31 -19.11 19.49
C GLN A 155 0.47 -18.31 20.55
N GLU A 156 -0.05 -18.28 21.79
CA GLU A 156 0.77 -18.00 22.96
C GLU A 156 1.59 -19.25 23.33
N GLY A 157 2.81 -19.39 22.79
CA GLY A 157 3.70 -20.50 23.11
C GLY A 157 4.25 -21.27 21.90
N LEU A 158 4.85 -22.44 22.12
CA LEU A 158 5.47 -23.26 21.06
C LEU A 158 4.41 -23.80 20.06
N PRO A 159 4.62 -23.63 18.74
CA PRO A 159 3.61 -23.84 17.71
C PRO A 159 3.25 -25.27 17.37
N CYS A 160 3.51 -26.27 18.16
CA CYS A 160 3.24 -27.67 17.84
C CYS A 160 2.92 -28.52 19.07
N ASP A 161 2.04 -28.02 19.94
CA ASP A 161 1.50 -28.80 21.04
C ASP A 161 0.24 -29.61 20.65
N GLU A 162 -0.23 -30.49 21.56
CA GLU A 162 -1.44 -31.30 21.35
C GLU A 162 -2.70 -30.46 21.09
N ARG A 163 -2.73 -29.19 21.50
CA ARG A 163 -3.84 -28.26 21.27
C ARG A 163 -3.87 -27.78 19.81
N PHE A 164 -2.71 -27.59 19.20
CA PHE A 164 -2.58 -27.26 17.78
C PHE A 164 -3.16 -28.38 16.91
N ASP A 165 -2.76 -29.63 17.18
CA ASP A 165 -3.27 -30.80 16.49
C ASP A 165 -4.80 -30.93 16.63
N THR A 166 -5.34 -30.69 17.83
CA THR A 166 -6.78 -30.74 18.11
C THR A 166 -7.55 -29.65 17.36
N ARG A 167 -7.02 -28.42 17.30
CA ARG A 167 -7.61 -27.31 16.53
C ARG A 167 -7.64 -27.61 15.04
N LEU A 168 -6.52 -28.06 14.47
CA LEU A 168 -6.43 -28.44 13.06
C LEU A 168 -7.40 -29.58 12.72
N GLN A 169 -7.49 -30.60 13.57
CA GLN A 169 -8.44 -31.71 13.36
C GLN A 169 -9.88 -31.24 13.38
N THR A 170 -10.24 -30.36 14.31
CA THR A 170 -11.61 -29.84 14.42
C THR A 170 -12.02 -29.05 13.18
N ILE A 171 -11.13 -28.16 12.72
CA ILE A 171 -11.39 -27.32 11.54
C ILE A 171 -11.41 -28.18 10.27
N SER A 172 -10.48 -29.14 10.14
CA SER A 172 -10.48 -30.09 9.03
C SER A 172 -11.80 -30.85 8.91
N LYS A 173 -12.38 -31.33 10.02
CA LYS A 173 -13.68 -32.03 10.01
C LYS A 173 -14.82 -31.17 9.46
N VAL A 174 -14.77 -29.85 9.68
CA VAL A 174 -15.86 -28.93 9.29
C VAL A 174 -15.69 -28.44 7.86
N PHE A 175 -14.46 -28.16 7.44
CA PHE A 175 -14.20 -27.41 6.21
C PHE A 175 -13.59 -28.24 5.07
N SER A 176 -12.97 -29.41 5.35
CA SER A 176 -12.27 -30.16 4.29
C SER A 176 -13.21 -30.64 3.18
N ALA A 177 -14.32 -31.26 3.51
CA ALA A 177 -15.24 -31.80 2.51
C ALA A 177 -15.90 -30.70 1.65
N PRO A 178 -16.45 -29.60 2.20
CA PRO A 178 -16.96 -28.50 1.41
C PRO A 178 -15.89 -27.85 0.52
N ALA A 179 -14.67 -27.65 1.02
CA ALA A 179 -13.58 -27.06 0.26
C ALA A 179 -13.11 -27.95 -0.91
N MET A 180 -13.02 -29.26 -0.68
CA MET A 180 -12.65 -30.22 -1.73
C MET A 180 -13.76 -30.36 -2.78
N ASN A 181 -15.02 -30.40 -2.37
CA ASN A 181 -16.15 -30.42 -3.30
C ASN A 181 -16.18 -29.15 -4.18
N PHE A 182 -15.91 -28.00 -3.61
CA PHE A 182 -15.77 -26.76 -4.36
C PHE A 182 -14.58 -26.80 -5.33
N ALA A 183 -13.42 -27.26 -4.87
CA ALA A 183 -12.21 -27.39 -5.69
C ALA A 183 -12.44 -28.32 -6.89
N HIS A 184 -13.05 -29.50 -6.68
CA HIS A 184 -13.36 -30.46 -7.76
C HIS A 184 -14.38 -29.87 -8.75
N ALA A 185 -15.45 -29.25 -8.28
CA ALA A 185 -16.45 -28.61 -9.14
C ALA A 185 -15.88 -27.47 -9.99
N THR A 186 -14.84 -26.82 -9.53
CA THR A 186 -14.19 -25.72 -10.26
C THR A 186 -13.04 -26.21 -11.17
N ALA A 187 -12.36 -27.29 -10.82
CA ALA A 187 -11.29 -27.87 -11.65
C ALA A 187 -11.82 -28.48 -12.96
N ASP A 188 -12.98 -29.14 -12.93
CA ASP A 188 -13.63 -29.71 -14.12
C ASP A 188 -14.06 -28.66 -15.15
N ALA A 189 -14.12 -27.37 -14.76
CA ALA A 189 -14.54 -26.26 -15.61
C ALA A 189 -13.37 -25.53 -16.31
N SER A 190 -12.12 -25.92 -16.07
CA SER A 190 -10.96 -25.14 -16.51
C SER A 190 -10.04 -25.95 -17.43
N THR A 191 -9.85 -25.48 -18.66
CA THR A 191 -8.74 -25.90 -19.54
C THR A 191 -7.47 -25.12 -19.18
N HIS A 192 -6.48 -25.79 -18.61
CA HIS A 192 -5.40 -25.31 -17.75
C HIS A 192 -4.24 -24.50 -18.34
N ALA A 193 -4.22 -24.12 -19.62
CA ALA A 193 -3.03 -23.53 -20.23
C ALA A 193 -3.00 -21.97 -20.27
N ALA A 194 -4.10 -21.28 -19.97
CA ALA A 194 -4.19 -19.82 -20.16
C ALA A 194 -4.04 -18.98 -18.89
N ALA A 195 -4.16 -19.57 -17.68
CA ALA A 195 -4.33 -18.81 -16.44
C ALA A 195 -3.00 -18.33 -15.81
N THR A 196 -1.93 -19.12 -15.87
CA THR A 196 -0.61 -18.71 -15.34
C THR A 196 0.04 -17.61 -16.16
N ASP A 197 -0.09 -17.68 -17.49
CA ASP A 197 0.40 -16.62 -18.37
C ASP A 197 -0.42 -15.31 -18.19
N SER A 198 -1.69 -15.42 -17.81
CA SER A 198 -2.58 -14.27 -17.60
C SER A 198 -2.31 -13.52 -16.28
N ALA A 199 -1.99 -14.22 -15.19
CA ALA A 199 -1.67 -13.57 -13.91
C ALA A 199 -0.29 -12.88 -13.95
N ILE A 200 0.72 -13.53 -14.51
CA ILE A 200 2.03 -12.91 -14.76
C ILE A 200 1.91 -11.75 -15.75
N ALA A 201 1.05 -11.88 -16.76
CA ALA A 201 0.77 -10.79 -17.69
C ALA A 201 0.02 -9.63 -17.01
N ALA A 202 -0.86 -9.90 -16.04
CA ALA A 202 -1.58 -8.88 -15.29
C ALA A 202 -0.67 -8.14 -14.29
N ASP A 203 0.21 -8.83 -13.57
CA ASP A 203 1.23 -8.22 -12.70
C ASP A 203 2.21 -7.37 -13.53
N ASN A 204 2.72 -7.90 -14.63
CA ASN A 204 3.56 -7.13 -15.55
C ASN A 204 2.83 -5.94 -16.19
N ALA A 205 1.51 -6.05 -16.41
CA ALA A 205 0.70 -4.96 -16.92
C ALA A 205 0.48 -3.86 -15.86
N LEU A 206 0.29 -4.22 -14.60
CA LEU A 206 0.19 -3.28 -13.50
C LEU A 206 1.51 -2.53 -13.26
N ASP A 207 2.61 -3.26 -13.19
CA ASP A 207 3.95 -2.67 -13.03
C ASP A 207 4.26 -1.68 -14.16
N ARG A 208 3.88 -2.03 -15.40
CA ARG A 208 4.02 -1.13 -16.55
C ARG A 208 3.17 0.13 -16.37
N LYS A 209 1.90 0.02 -15.98
CA LYS A 209 1.02 1.17 -15.75
C LYS A 209 1.54 2.10 -14.67
N LEU A 210 2.09 1.54 -13.59
CA LEU A 210 2.71 2.33 -12.51
C LEU A 210 4.00 3.04 -12.99
N ALA A 211 4.79 2.39 -13.82
CA ALA A 211 5.96 3.01 -14.45
C ALA A 211 5.55 4.13 -15.41
N GLU A 212 4.54 3.91 -16.26
CA GLU A 212 3.98 4.92 -17.17
C GLU A 212 3.42 6.12 -16.39
N ASN A 213 2.73 5.90 -15.28
CA ASN A 213 2.30 6.98 -14.39
C ASN A 213 3.47 7.76 -13.81
N ARG A 214 4.53 7.08 -13.34
CA ARG A 214 5.72 7.76 -12.82
C ARG A 214 6.38 8.62 -13.89
N ASP A 215 6.59 8.08 -15.10
CA ASP A 215 7.21 8.81 -16.21
C ASP A 215 6.37 10.02 -16.63
N ASN A 216 5.03 9.87 -16.62
CA ASN A 216 4.08 10.97 -16.87
C ASN A 216 4.18 12.07 -15.79
N TRP A 217 4.29 11.69 -14.50
CA TRP A 217 4.47 12.66 -13.41
C TRP A 217 5.86 13.30 -13.39
N ASP A 218 6.89 12.59 -13.85
CA ASP A 218 8.23 13.17 -14.05
C ASP A 218 8.19 14.30 -15.09
N ASP A 219 7.48 14.11 -16.19
CA ASP A 219 7.29 15.16 -17.21
C ASP A 219 6.50 16.37 -16.67
N ARG A 220 5.50 16.13 -15.82
CA ARG A 220 4.67 17.18 -15.21
C ARG A 220 5.44 18.06 -14.24
N ALA A 221 6.44 17.53 -13.55
CA ALA A 221 7.12 18.17 -12.42
C ALA A 221 7.67 19.57 -12.75
N ALA A 222 8.37 19.72 -13.87
CA ALA A 222 8.96 21.00 -14.26
C ALA A 222 7.88 22.06 -14.59
N MET A 223 6.91 21.66 -15.39
CA MET A 223 5.81 22.55 -15.80
C MET A 223 4.93 22.96 -14.62
N HIS A 224 4.68 22.05 -13.68
CA HIS A 224 3.93 22.36 -12.46
C HIS A 224 4.71 23.34 -11.57
N ALA A 225 6.02 23.15 -11.43
CA ALA A 225 6.87 24.07 -10.65
C ALA A 225 6.95 25.50 -11.25
N GLU A 226 6.72 25.64 -12.55
CA GLU A 226 6.71 26.92 -13.26
C GLU A 226 5.30 27.54 -13.39
N SER A 227 4.25 26.78 -13.07
CA SER A 227 2.87 27.21 -13.27
C SER A 227 2.41 28.23 -12.23
N ALA A 228 1.44 29.07 -12.62
CA ALA A 228 0.77 29.97 -11.71
C ALA A 228 -0.07 29.23 -10.65
N PHE A 229 -0.49 27.99 -10.94
CA PHE A 229 -1.32 27.18 -10.05
C PHE A 229 -0.63 26.84 -8.73
N TYR A 230 0.68 26.52 -8.76
CA TYR A 230 1.44 26.15 -7.57
C TYR A 230 2.08 27.31 -6.83
N GLU A 231 2.01 28.53 -7.37
CA GLU A 231 2.51 29.78 -6.76
C GLU A 231 3.91 29.66 -6.13
N VAL A 232 4.82 28.88 -6.75
CA VAL A 232 6.15 28.55 -6.19
C VAL A 232 6.96 29.80 -5.86
N GLU A 233 6.95 30.83 -6.71
CA GLU A 233 7.70 32.07 -6.46
C GLU A 233 7.14 32.84 -5.25
N ARG A 234 5.83 32.80 -5.03
CA ARG A 234 5.21 33.36 -3.85
C ARG A 234 5.58 32.55 -2.59
N LEU A 235 5.54 31.24 -2.67
CA LEU A 235 5.97 30.37 -1.56
C LEU A 235 7.44 30.64 -1.19
N VAL A 236 8.31 30.88 -2.16
CA VAL A 236 9.73 31.16 -1.91
C VAL A 236 9.97 32.54 -1.34
N SER A 237 9.25 33.57 -1.84
CA SER A 237 9.49 34.97 -1.48
C SER A 237 8.78 35.43 -0.22
N ASP A 238 7.67 34.78 0.14
CA ASP A 238 6.87 35.12 1.32
C ASP A 238 6.89 33.95 2.35
N PRO A 239 7.66 34.07 3.43
CA PRO A 239 7.71 33.05 4.48
C PRO A 239 6.37 32.81 5.22
N SER A 240 5.42 33.71 5.12
CA SER A 240 4.09 33.59 5.73
C SER A 240 3.08 32.91 4.80
N TYR A 241 3.38 32.78 3.51
CA TYR A 241 2.47 32.18 2.55
C TYR A 241 2.31 30.68 2.82
N VAL A 242 1.08 30.22 2.84
CA VAL A 242 0.65 28.82 2.91
C VAL A 242 -0.15 28.52 1.64
N SER A 243 0.05 27.38 1.02
CA SER A 243 -0.74 26.97 -0.14
C SER A 243 -2.22 26.84 0.23
N GLY A 244 -3.10 27.15 -0.70
CA GLY A 244 -4.54 27.06 -0.46
C GLY A 244 -4.99 25.64 -0.12
N VAL A 245 -4.37 24.62 -0.71
CA VAL A 245 -4.65 23.21 -0.41
C VAL A 245 -4.29 22.91 1.04
N ALA A 246 -3.04 23.14 1.47
CA ALA A 246 -2.60 22.88 2.84
C ALA A 246 -3.37 23.69 3.88
N GLN A 247 -3.82 24.92 3.56
CA GLN A 247 -4.67 25.71 4.45
C GLN A 247 -6.01 25.03 4.69
N ARG A 248 -6.69 24.56 3.64
CA ARG A 248 -7.98 23.87 3.76
C ARG A 248 -7.83 22.49 4.42
N ASP A 249 -6.75 21.79 4.15
CA ASP A 249 -6.40 20.56 4.84
C ASP A 249 -6.23 20.77 6.33
N PHE A 250 -5.50 21.83 6.70
CA PHE A 250 -5.30 22.20 8.10
C PHE A 250 -6.62 22.57 8.79
N GLU A 251 -7.50 23.32 8.14
CA GLU A 251 -8.84 23.67 8.66
C GLU A 251 -9.71 22.42 8.89
N ALA A 252 -9.61 21.40 8.00
CA ALA A 252 -10.31 20.14 8.17
C ALA A 252 -9.74 19.31 9.33
N LEU A 253 -8.42 19.33 9.51
CA LEU A 253 -7.69 18.56 10.51
C LEU A 253 -7.78 19.19 11.92
N LEU A 254 -7.72 20.51 12.00
CA LEU A 254 -7.55 21.28 13.25
C LEU A 254 -8.52 20.89 14.38
N PRO A 255 -9.83 20.66 14.14
CA PRO A 255 -10.78 20.25 15.19
C PRO A 255 -10.47 18.89 15.83
N HIS A 256 -9.63 18.08 15.17
CA HIS A 256 -9.29 16.71 15.56
C HIS A 256 -7.90 16.61 16.18
N LEU A 257 -7.15 17.70 16.25
CA LEU A 257 -5.87 17.76 16.96
C LEU A 257 -6.09 18.06 18.45
N LEU A 258 -5.38 17.34 19.33
CA LEU A 258 -5.55 17.43 20.79
C LEU A 258 -5.46 18.85 21.36
N GLN A 259 -4.66 19.74 20.75
CA GLN A 259 -4.46 21.12 21.19
C GLN A 259 -4.95 22.14 20.16
N ALA A 260 -5.74 21.71 19.17
CA ALA A 260 -6.11 22.53 18.01
C ALA A 260 -4.88 23.27 17.41
N SER A 261 -3.75 22.54 17.30
CA SER A 261 -2.46 23.09 16.87
C SER A 261 -1.56 21.98 16.37
N LEU A 262 -0.69 22.30 15.40
CA LEU A 262 0.40 21.42 14.94
C LEU A 262 1.70 21.59 15.73
N ALA A 263 1.73 22.50 16.71
CA ALA A 263 2.92 22.78 17.48
C ALA A 263 3.46 21.50 18.18
N GLY A 264 4.70 21.15 17.88
CA GLY A 264 5.35 19.95 18.41
C GLY A 264 5.05 18.66 17.64
N LEU A 265 4.12 18.64 16.69
CA LEU A 265 3.75 17.47 15.91
C LEU A 265 4.62 17.30 14.67
N SER A 266 4.86 16.05 14.30
CA SER A 266 5.47 15.62 13.04
C SER A 266 4.39 15.31 12.00
N VAL A 267 4.59 15.77 10.76
CA VAL A 267 3.66 15.57 9.65
C VAL A 267 4.34 14.80 8.53
N LEU A 268 3.70 13.76 8.02
CA LEU A 268 4.04 13.10 6.77
C LEU A 268 2.99 13.43 5.72
N HIS A 269 3.42 13.97 4.58
CA HIS A 269 2.60 14.23 3.40
C HIS A 269 2.90 13.17 2.34
N LEU A 270 1.95 12.26 2.10
CA LEU A 270 2.05 11.25 1.05
C LEU A 270 1.68 11.84 -0.31
N GLN A 271 2.33 11.36 -1.37
CA GLN A 271 2.14 11.83 -2.75
C GLN A 271 2.33 13.36 -2.86
N CYS A 272 3.46 13.83 -2.30
CA CYS A 272 3.71 15.25 -2.04
C CYS A 272 4.11 16.08 -3.28
N HIS A 273 4.28 15.44 -4.42
CA HIS A 273 4.63 16.08 -5.69
C HIS A 273 5.85 17.02 -5.56
N ILE A 274 5.73 18.28 -5.99
CA ILE A 274 6.81 19.29 -5.89
C ILE A 274 6.95 19.92 -4.49
N GLY A 275 6.25 19.42 -3.48
CA GLY A 275 6.48 19.69 -2.06
C GLY A 275 6.00 21.04 -1.53
N THR A 276 5.21 21.82 -2.28
CA THR A 276 4.67 23.12 -1.84
C THR A 276 3.82 22.98 -0.60
N ASP A 277 2.98 21.95 -0.54
CA ASP A 277 2.10 21.68 0.59
C ASP A 277 2.89 21.12 1.79
N THR A 278 3.90 20.27 1.53
CA THR A 278 4.82 19.79 2.57
C THR A 278 5.53 20.94 3.29
N ILE A 279 5.98 21.95 2.54
CA ILE A 279 6.59 23.15 3.10
C ILE A 279 5.53 23.97 3.88
N SER A 280 4.31 24.03 3.38
CA SER A 280 3.20 24.73 4.02
C SER A 280 2.85 24.13 5.39
N TRP A 281 2.98 22.83 5.60
CA TRP A 281 2.78 22.22 6.91
C TRP A 281 3.78 22.71 7.96
N LEU A 282 5.04 22.99 7.59
CA LEU A 282 5.99 23.64 8.51
C LEU A 282 5.54 25.05 8.88
N ARG A 283 5.01 25.82 7.93
CA ARG A 283 4.52 27.18 8.15
C ARG A 283 3.24 27.23 8.99
N LEU A 284 2.45 26.18 8.93
CA LEU A 284 1.27 25.97 9.79
C LEU A 284 1.64 25.55 11.22
N GLY A 285 2.93 25.38 11.51
CA GLY A 285 3.44 25.18 12.86
C GLY A 285 3.88 23.74 13.17
N ALA A 286 3.94 22.84 12.20
CA ALA A 286 4.50 21.51 12.42
C ALA A 286 5.97 21.61 12.85
N ARG A 287 6.37 20.77 13.81
CA ARG A 287 7.79 20.66 14.25
C ARG A 287 8.68 20.20 13.12
N GLU A 288 8.19 19.32 12.32
CA GLU A 288 8.86 18.76 11.13
C GLU A 288 7.82 18.29 10.13
N ALA A 289 8.16 18.36 8.85
CA ALA A 289 7.35 17.85 7.74
C ALA A 289 8.21 17.01 6.80
N TRP A 290 7.66 15.85 6.48
CA TRP A 290 8.21 14.92 5.51
C TRP A 290 7.25 14.81 4.32
N GLY A 291 7.81 14.68 3.12
CA GLY A 291 7.05 14.39 1.90
C GLY A 291 7.54 13.10 1.27
N LEU A 292 6.62 12.27 0.80
CA LEU A 292 6.92 11.08 0.01
C LEU A 292 6.26 11.21 -1.35
N ASP A 293 7.00 10.90 -2.39
CA ASP A 293 6.48 10.80 -3.77
C ASP A 293 7.24 9.74 -4.56
N PHE A 294 6.61 9.15 -5.56
CA PHE A 294 7.24 8.13 -6.40
C PHE A 294 8.01 8.73 -7.59
N SER A 295 7.78 10.03 -7.91
CA SER A 295 8.44 10.76 -8.99
C SER A 295 9.76 11.39 -8.52
N PRO A 296 10.92 10.91 -8.97
CA PRO A 296 12.20 11.52 -8.65
C PRO A 296 12.34 12.96 -9.18
N ALA A 297 11.71 13.29 -10.32
CA ALA A 297 11.70 14.64 -10.86
C ALA A 297 10.89 15.60 -9.98
N SER A 298 9.71 15.19 -9.49
CA SER A 298 8.91 15.96 -8.53
C SER A 298 9.72 16.24 -7.27
N LEU A 299 10.37 15.23 -6.70
CA LEU A 299 11.19 15.38 -5.50
C LEU A 299 12.45 16.24 -5.72
N ALA A 300 13.03 16.24 -6.91
CA ALA A 300 14.12 17.14 -7.24
C ALA A 300 13.65 18.61 -7.22
N HIS A 301 12.43 18.90 -7.69
CA HIS A 301 11.80 20.21 -7.56
C HIS A 301 11.47 20.54 -6.10
N ALA A 302 10.88 19.62 -5.36
CA ALA A 302 10.53 19.79 -3.96
C ALA A 302 11.76 20.19 -3.11
N ARG A 303 12.88 19.50 -3.27
CA ARG A 303 14.14 19.82 -2.57
C ARG A 303 14.67 21.20 -2.94
N ARG A 304 14.62 21.60 -4.24
CA ARG A 304 15.03 22.93 -4.68
C ARG A 304 14.12 24.04 -4.14
N ILE A 305 12.83 23.82 -4.16
CA ILE A 305 11.83 24.77 -3.63
C ILE A 305 12.05 24.95 -2.13
N ALA A 306 12.18 23.85 -1.37
CA ALA A 306 12.45 23.90 0.07
C ALA A 306 13.75 24.66 0.38
N GLN A 307 14.83 24.40 -0.35
CA GLN A 307 16.09 25.12 -0.20
C GLN A 307 15.93 26.62 -0.46
N ARG A 308 15.24 27.02 -1.53
CA ARG A 308 14.97 28.42 -1.87
C ARG A 308 14.08 29.12 -0.83
N ALA A 309 13.10 28.38 -0.30
CA ALA A 309 12.19 28.89 0.73
C ALA A 309 12.80 28.88 2.15
N GLY A 310 14.03 28.36 2.32
CA GLY A 310 14.67 28.20 3.63
C GLY A 310 13.92 27.21 4.55
N ALA A 311 13.14 26.28 3.99
CA ALA A 311 12.34 25.32 4.70
C ALA A 311 13.11 24.02 4.91
N ASN A 312 13.11 23.50 6.15
CA ASN A 312 13.77 22.24 6.50
C ASN A 312 12.77 21.05 6.41
N ALA A 313 12.28 20.79 5.19
CA ALA A 313 11.46 19.62 4.89
C ALA A 313 12.32 18.46 4.39
N THR A 314 11.92 17.23 4.73
CA THR A 314 12.57 16.00 4.25
C THR A 314 11.74 15.36 3.15
N PHE A 315 12.39 14.91 2.07
CA PHE A 315 11.71 14.29 0.93
C PHE A 315 12.27 12.91 0.65
N VAL A 316 11.38 11.91 0.60
CA VAL A 316 11.69 10.49 0.41
C VAL A 316 11.05 10.01 -0.89
N GLU A 317 11.80 9.29 -1.70
CA GLU A 317 11.28 8.62 -2.89
C GLU A 317 10.67 7.28 -2.49
N GLY A 318 9.45 7.01 -2.95
CA GLY A 318 8.77 5.77 -2.68
C GLY A 318 7.33 5.74 -3.17
N ASP A 319 6.79 4.55 -3.28
CA ASP A 319 5.38 4.31 -3.56
C ASP A 319 4.56 4.52 -2.28
N ALA A 320 3.50 5.31 -2.35
CA ALA A 320 2.64 5.62 -1.19
C ALA A 320 1.98 4.38 -0.59
N ARG A 321 1.76 3.33 -1.39
CA ARG A 321 1.24 2.04 -0.90
C ARG A 321 2.20 1.35 0.07
N PHE A 322 3.47 1.59 -0.08
CA PHE A 322 4.55 0.96 0.65
C PHE A 322 5.45 1.96 1.37
N ALA A 323 4.92 3.12 1.74
CA ALA A 323 5.65 4.20 2.37
C ALA A 323 6.32 3.76 3.69
N SER A 324 5.69 2.85 4.46
CA SER A 324 6.26 2.29 5.69
C SER A 324 7.50 1.42 5.47
N HIS A 325 7.81 1.04 4.22
CA HIS A 325 9.03 0.28 3.92
C HIS A 325 10.25 1.15 3.64
N VAL A 326 10.03 2.40 3.26
CA VAL A 326 11.10 3.35 2.91
C VAL A 326 11.30 4.43 3.98
N ILE A 327 10.33 4.58 4.89
CA ILE A 327 10.37 5.52 6.00
C ILE A 327 10.46 4.74 7.32
N ASP A 328 11.62 4.78 7.98
CA ASP A 328 11.90 4.09 9.25
C ASP A 328 11.58 4.97 10.46
N ARG A 329 10.35 5.46 10.52
CA ARG A 329 9.84 6.25 11.65
C ARG A 329 8.32 6.40 11.60
N VAL A 330 7.74 6.87 12.70
CA VAL A 330 6.31 7.17 12.83
C VAL A 330 6.06 8.66 13.01
N PHE A 331 4.82 9.10 12.69
CA PHE A 331 4.40 10.49 12.69
C PHE A 331 3.13 10.68 13.52
N ASP A 332 2.97 11.90 14.04
CA ASP A 332 1.76 12.31 14.76
C ASP A 332 0.59 12.51 13.78
N VAL A 333 0.88 12.96 12.58
CA VAL A 333 -0.09 13.24 11.53
C VAL A 333 0.41 12.69 10.19
N VAL A 334 -0.46 11.99 9.46
CA VAL A 334 -0.27 11.66 8.05
C VAL A 334 -1.34 12.39 7.25
N VAL A 335 -0.96 13.03 6.16
CA VAL A 335 -1.88 13.72 5.25
C VAL A 335 -1.70 13.20 3.83
N THR A 336 -2.78 13.09 3.09
CA THR A 336 -2.80 12.73 1.67
C THR A 336 -4.04 13.34 1.02
N GLY A 337 -3.93 13.69 -0.23
CA GLY A 337 -5.00 14.32 -1.02
C GLY A 337 -4.37 15.33 -1.97
N THR A 338 -5.05 15.94 -2.60
CA THR A 338 -6.13 16.17 -3.49
C THR A 338 -5.81 15.56 -4.86
N GLY A 339 -6.68 14.71 -5.38
CA GLY A 339 -6.42 13.98 -6.62
C GLY A 339 -5.32 12.93 -6.46
N ALA A 340 -5.13 12.35 -5.25
CA ALA A 340 -4.03 11.46 -4.93
C ALA A 340 -4.41 9.98 -5.03
N ILE A 341 -5.55 9.57 -4.46
CA ILE A 341 -5.89 8.15 -4.38
C ILE A 341 -6.22 7.53 -5.74
N THR A 342 -6.68 8.32 -6.70
CA THR A 342 -6.97 7.85 -8.07
C THR A 342 -5.74 7.27 -8.80
N TRP A 343 -4.52 7.55 -8.33
CA TRP A 343 -3.26 7.02 -8.88
C TRP A 343 -2.83 5.69 -8.27
N LEU A 344 -3.59 5.17 -7.30
CA LEU A 344 -3.31 3.93 -6.61
C LEU A 344 -4.22 2.81 -7.16
N PRO A 345 -3.69 1.62 -7.48
CA PRO A 345 -4.48 0.52 -8.04
C PRO A 345 -5.43 -0.13 -7.03
N ASP A 346 -5.09 -0.04 -5.76
CA ASP A 346 -5.91 -0.45 -4.62
C ASP A 346 -5.50 0.35 -3.37
N LEU A 347 -6.37 0.41 -2.38
CA LEU A 347 -6.15 1.19 -1.17
C LEU A 347 -5.77 0.34 0.06
N SER A 348 -5.69 -0.98 -0.06
CA SER A 348 -5.41 -1.85 1.08
C SER A 348 -4.00 -1.65 1.62
N ASP A 349 -2.97 -1.81 0.77
CA ASP A 349 -1.57 -1.65 1.16
C ASP A 349 -1.27 -0.21 1.60
N TRP A 350 -1.87 0.78 0.90
CA TRP A 350 -1.77 2.19 1.25
C TRP A 350 -2.32 2.47 2.67
N ALA A 351 -3.50 1.95 3.00
CA ALA A 351 -4.11 2.16 4.32
C ALA A 351 -3.30 1.49 5.45
N HIS A 352 -2.78 0.27 5.21
CA HIS A 352 -1.90 -0.41 6.16
C HIS A 352 -0.58 0.35 6.36
N SER A 353 0.02 0.84 5.27
CA SER A 353 1.24 1.65 5.33
C SER A 353 1.04 2.92 6.15
N ILE A 354 -0.11 3.59 6.01
CA ILE A 354 -0.48 4.75 6.84
C ILE A 354 -0.62 4.35 8.32
N ALA A 355 -1.31 3.24 8.59
CA ALA A 355 -1.47 2.77 9.96
C ALA A 355 -0.12 2.47 10.62
N ASP A 356 0.83 1.88 9.89
CA ASP A 356 2.17 1.58 10.37
C ASP A 356 2.97 2.87 10.65
N LEU A 357 2.80 3.90 9.83
CA LEU A 357 3.50 5.18 9.94
C LEU A 357 2.91 6.14 10.98
N LEU A 358 1.73 5.87 11.53
CA LEU A 358 1.13 6.66 12.59
C LEU A 358 1.60 6.17 13.98
N VAL A 359 1.88 7.12 14.89
CA VAL A 359 2.00 6.82 16.32
C VAL A 359 0.65 6.34 16.87
N PRO A 360 0.61 5.54 17.96
CA PRO A 360 -0.65 5.30 18.66
C PRO A 360 -1.32 6.62 19.06
N GLY A 361 -2.58 6.81 18.67
CA GLY A 361 -3.31 8.08 18.80
C GLY A 361 -3.04 9.10 17.69
N GLY A 362 -2.18 8.78 16.72
CA GLY A 362 -1.88 9.63 15.55
C GLY A 362 -3.07 9.73 14.59
N THR A 363 -3.08 10.78 13.80
CA THR A 363 -4.23 11.18 12.98
C THR A 363 -3.89 11.13 11.48
N LEU A 364 -4.74 10.49 10.68
CA LEU A 364 -4.78 10.62 9.22
C LEU A 364 -5.77 11.71 8.83
N LEU A 365 -5.39 12.57 7.89
CA LEU A 365 -6.31 13.33 7.05
C LEU A 365 -6.19 12.84 5.60
N LEU A 366 -7.28 12.34 5.06
CA LEU A 366 -7.49 12.17 3.63
C LEU A 366 -8.51 13.22 3.17
N ARG A 367 -8.12 14.10 2.25
CA ARG A 367 -9.06 15.01 1.58
C ARG A 367 -8.82 14.95 0.08
N ASP A 368 -9.82 14.48 -0.66
CA ASP A 368 -9.65 14.18 -2.08
C ASP A 368 -10.89 14.52 -2.90
N ASP A 369 -10.80 14.38 -4.20
CA ASP A 369 -11.93 14.51 -5.12
C ASP A 369 -12.99 13.47 -4.79
N HIS A 370 -14.26 13.87 -4.88
CA HIS A 370 -15.36 12.98 -4.53
C HIS A 370 -15.54 11.90 -5.60
N PRO A 371 -15.67 10.61 -5.24
CA PRO A 371 -15.83 9.51 -6.21
C PRO A 371 -16.98 9.69 -7.21
N LEU A 372 -17.97 10.49 -6.87
CA LEU A 372 -19.06 10.81 -7.78
C LEU A 372 -18.56 11.52 -9.05
N LEU A 373 -17.46 12.29 -8.98
CA LEU A 373 -16.91 12.98 -10.15
C LEU A 373 -16.53 12.02 -11.27
N ASP A 374 -15.98 10.87 -10.93
CA ASP A 374 -15.58 9.84 -11.88
C ASP A 374 -16.76 9.13 -12.56
N ALA A 375 -17.96 9.25 -11.97
CA ALA A 375 -19.19 8.68 -12.52
C ALA A 375 -19.97 9.68 -13.39
N LEU A 376 -19.63 10.96 -13.34
CA LEU A 376 -20.34 12.02 -14.07
C LEU A 376 -19.82 12.18 -15.49
N GLY A 377 -20.74 12.47 -16.41
CA GLY A 377 -20.39 12.93 -17.74
C GLY A 377 -19.70 14.29 -17.71
N TYR A 378 -18.71 14.46 -18.58
CA TYR A 378 -17.85 15.65 -18.59
C TYR A 378 -18.62 16.98 -18.74
N GLU A 379 -19.73 16.98 -19.52
CA GLU A 379 -20.50 18.21 -19.80
C GLU A 379 -21.81 18.36 -18.98
N SER A 380 -22.13 17.41 -18.11
CA SER A 380 -23.40 17.41 -17.39
C SER A 380 -23.35 16.64 -16.06
N LEU A 381 -24.33 16.90 -15.18
CA LEU A 381 -24.54 16.13 -13.95
C LEU A 381 -25.25 14.77 -14.20
N THR A 382 -24.99 14.15 -15.34
CA THR A 382 -25.59 12.85 -15.69
C THR A 382 -24.59 11.75 -15.37
N ILE A 383 -25.02 10.69 -14.70
CA ILE A 383 -24.21 9.49 -14.49
C ILE A 383 -24.02 8.80 -15.85
N THR A 384 -22.77 8.65 -16.28
CA THR A 384 -22.39 8.03 -17.55
C THR A 384 -21.41 6.88 -17.38
N GLU A 385 -20.78 6.79 -16.23
CA GLU A 385 -19.78 5.80 -15.90
C GLU A 385 -20.15 5.07 -14.61
N ASP A 386 -19.53 3.91 -14.38
CA ASP A 386 -19.72 3.15 -13.14
C ASP A 386 -19.15 3.92 -11.94
N TYR A 387 -19.94 4.02 -10.87
CA TYR A 387 -19.50 4.58 -9.60
C TYR A 387 -18.70 3.57 -8.76
N LEU A 388 -19.06 2.27 -8.83
CA LEU A 388 -18.47 1.25 -8.00
C LEU A 388 -17.04 0.92 -8.45
N SER A 389 -16.15 0.72 -7.47
CA SER A 389 -14.76 0.32 -7.69
C SER A 389 -14.63 -1.12 -8.25
N GLY A 390 -13.40 -1.51 -8.60
CA GLY A 390 -13.10 -2.89 -9.03
C GLY A 390 -13.21 -3.15 -10.53
N THR A 391 -13.42 -2.11 -11.35
CA THR A 391 -13.48 -2.22 -12.83
C THR A 391 -12.12 -2.18 -13.53
N GLY A 392 -11.01 -2.15 -12.76
CA GLY A 392 -9.66 -1.97 -13.30
C GLY A 392 -9.29 -0.50 -13.49
N SER A 393 -8.18 -0.24 -14.19
CA SER A 393 -7.77 1.14 -14.49
C SER A 393 -8.54 1.75 -15.64
N ILE A 394 -8.71 3.06 -15.59
CA ILE A 394 -9.08 3.90 -16.73
C ILE A 394 -7.79 4.38 -17.36
N ASP A 395 -7.60 4.04 -18.62
CA ASP A 395 -6.36 4.32 -19.34
C ASP A 395 -6.54 5.58 -20.18
N TYR A 396 -5.62 6.55 -20.01
CA TYR A 396 -5.64 7.82 -20.73
C TYR A 396 -4.37 7.98 -21.56
N GLU A 397 -4.51 8.67 -22.68
CA GLU A 397 -3.43 9.20 -23.51
C GLU A 397 -3.60 10.72 -23.56
N SER A 398 -2.88 11.44 -22.72
CA SER A 398 -2.99 12.90 -22.63
C SER A 398 -1.63 13.59 -22.54
N GLY A 399 -1.34 14.46 -23.51
CA GLY A 399 -0.21 15.37 -23.49
C GLY A 399 -0.46 16.68 -22.73
N GLU A 400 -1.57 16.75 -21.97
CA GLU A 400 -2.02 17.95 -21.25
C GLU A 400 -2.12 17.67 -19.73
N SER A 401 -2.06 18.75 -18.95
CA SER A 401 -2.27 18.74 -17.52
C SER A 401 -3.33 19.78 -17.14
N TYR A 402 -3.79 19.73 -15.89
CA TYR A 402 -4.73 20.71 -15.33
C TYR A 402 -4.12 22.12 -15.14
N VAL A 403 -2.80 22.29 -15.31
CA VAL A 403 -2.17 23.61 -15.27
C VAL A 403 -2.16 24.29 -16.65
N GLU A 404 -2.36 25.60 -16.69
CA GLU A 404 -2.37 26.35 -17.93
C GLU A 404 -1.03 26.25 -18.68
N GLY A 405 -1.09 26.21 -20.01
CA GLY A 405 0.10 26.15 -20.87
C GLY A 405 0.82 24.81 -20.89
N SER A 406 0.15 23.75 -20.50
CA SER A 406 0.70 22.38 -20.47
C SER A 406 0.69 21.69 -21.83
N ALA A 407 -0.09 22.15 -22.80
CA ALA A 407 -0.27 21.49 -24.09
C ALA A 407 1.05 21.16 -24.80
N GLY A 408 1.24 19.88 -25.14
CA GLY A 408 2.41 19.38 -25.88
C GLY A 408 3.74 19.33 -25.10
N LYS A 409 3.70 19.52 -23.77
CA LYS A 409 4.91 19.47 -22.91
C LYS A 409 5.11 18.09 -22.25
N ILE A 410 4.10 17.24 -22.23
CA ILE A 410 4.18 15.89 -21.66
C ILE A 410 4.59 14.95 -22.78
N ALA A 411 5.73 14.29 -22.65
CA ALA A 411 6.24 13.33 -23.62
C ALA A 411 5.70 11.92 -23.35
N HIS A 412 5.57 11.52 -22.08
CA HIS A 412 4.99 10.26 -21.66
C HIS A 412 3.48 10.45 -21.41
N THR A 413 2.68 10.31 -22.48
CA THR A 413 1.25 10.66 -22.48
C THR A 413 0.35 9.60 -21.83
N ALA A 414 0.81 8.34 -21.78
CA ALA A 414 0.09 7.27 -21.11
C ALA A 414 -0.02 7.52 -19.61
N ASN A 415 -1.22 7.46 -19.08
CA ASN A 415 -1.47 7.49 -17.65
C ASN A 415 -2.73 6.72 -17.30
N HIS A 416 -2.79 6.24 -16.05
CA HIS A 416 -3.74 5.26 -15.58
C HIS A 416 -4.29 5.69 -14.23
N ASN A 417 -5.62 5.75 -14.13
CA ASN A 417 -6.32 6.06 -12.91
C ASN A 417 -7.21 4.88 -12.49
N TRP A 418 -7.47 4.76 -11.20
CA TRP A 418 -8.38 3.77 -10.62
C TRP A 418 -9.51 4.48 -9.88
N ARG A 419 -10.72 3.98 -10.07
CA ARG A 419 -11.89 4.46 -9.34
C ARG A 419 -11.93 3.81 -7.96
N HIS A 420 -12.21 4.61 -6.95
CA HIS A 420 -12.36 4.15 -5.57
C HIS A 420 -13.68 4.66 -5.02
N ASP A 421 -14.63 3.78 -4.80
CA ASP A 421 -15.85 4.14 -4.10
C ASP A 421 -15.64 4.24 -2.58
N PHE A 422 -16.63 4.78 -1.85
CA PHE A 422 -16.50 4.88 -0.40
C PHE A 422 -16.48 3.55 0.33
N GLN A 423 -16.98 2.47 -0.25
CA GLN A 423 -16.84 1.15 0.35
C GLN A 423 -15.37 0.74 0.40
N GLU A 424 -14.61 0.97 -0.67
CA GLU A 424 -13.17 0.69 -0.71
C GLU A 424 -12.39 1.67 0.16
N ILE A 425 -12.63 2.99 0.03
CA ILE A 425 -11.91 4.03 0.78
C ILE A 425 -12.07 3.81 2.30
N VAL A 426 -13.31 3.75 2.78
CA VAL A 426 -13.62 3.57 4.21
C VAL A 426 -13.25 2.16 4.67
N GLY A 427 -13.54 1.16 3.85
CA GLY A 427 -13.27 -0.25 4.15
C GLY A 427 -11.78 -0.52 4.35
N SER A 428 -10.90 0.03 3.50
CA SER A 428 -9.44 -0.11 3.61
C SER A 428 -8.90 0.53 4.89
N LEU A 429 -9.37 1.72 5.25
CA LEU A 429 -8.96 2.39 6.48
C LEU A 429 -9.38 1.61 7.74
N LEU A 430 -10.61 1.09 7.76
CA LEU A 430 -11.10 0.27 8.86
C LEU A 430 -10.38 -1.08 8.94
N ALA A 431 -10.09 -1.72 7.81
CA ALA A 431 -9.35 -2.97 7.76
C ALA A 431 -7.90 -2.81 8.25
N ALA A 432 -7.28 -1.63 8.01
CA ALA A 432 -5.98 -1.28 8.55
C ALA A 432 -6.00 -0.94 10.06
N GLY A 433 -7.15 -1.05 10.72
CA GLY A 433 -7.31 -0.80 12.15
C GLY A 433 -7.43 0.67 12.54
N LEU A 434 -7.67 1.56 11.58
CA LEU A 434 -7.94 2.98 11.87
C LEU A 434 -9.40 3.19 12.24
N SER A 435 -9.68 4.15 13.12
CA SER A 435 -11.02 4.56 13.52
C SER A 435 -11.40 5.85 12.82
N ILE A 436 -12.51 5.87 12.07
CA ILE A 436 -13.01 7.08 11.42
C ILE A 436 -13.59 8.02 12.49
N GLU A 437 -13.06 9.23 12.61
CA GLU A 437 -13.53 10.27 13.54
C GLU A 437 -14.43 11.30 12.87
N ALA A 438 -14.17 11.57 11.59
CA ALA A 438 -15.00 12.50 10.81
C ALA A 438 -15.03 12.09 9.35
N PHE A 439 -16.18 12.32 8.74
CA PHE A 439 -16.40 12.26 7.30
C PHE A 439 -17.20 13.50 6.89
N ARG A 440 -16.72 14.21 5.88
CA ARG A 440 -17.35 15.44 5.38
C ARG A 440 -17.33 15.43 3.86
N GLU A 441 -18.39 15.92 3.26
CA GLU A 441 -18.48 16.19 1.82
C GLU A 441 -18.53 17.70 1.59
N SER A 442 -17.96 18.16 0.49
CA SER A 442 -17.92 19.57 0.12
C SER A 442 -18.44 19.78 -1.30
N PRO A 443 -19.23 20.82 -1.57
CA PRO A 443 -19.63 21.20 -2.92
C PRO A 443 -18.54 21.96 -3.69
N HIS A 444 -17.30 21.99 -3.20
CA HIS A 444 -16.17 22.68 -3.81
C HIS A 444 -15.05 21.69 -4.16
N ALA A 445 -14.45 21.87 -5.34
CA ALA A 445 -13.24 21.20 -5.79
C ALA A 445 -12.04 22.15 -5.80
N GLU A 446 -10.82 21.62 -5.72
CA GLU A 446 -9.59 22.42 -5.78
C GLU A 446 -9.26 22.90 -7.20
N TRP A 447 -9.77 22.21 -8.20
CA TRP A 447 -9.53 22.46 -9.61
C TRP A 447 -10.81 22.37 -10.43
N LYS A 448 -10.77 22.81 -11.67
CA LYS A 448 -11.92 22.79 -12.58
C LYS A 448 -12.18 21.38 -13.11
N ALA A 449 -12.67 20.48 -12.26
CA ALA A 449 -12.91 19.07 -12.59
C ALA A 449 -13.92 18.88 -13.72
N LEU A 450 -14.90 19.79 -13.87
CA LEU A 450 -15.90 19.76 -14.93
C LEU A 450 -15.95 21.14 -15.61
N PRO A 451 -16.16 21.22 -16.94
CA PRO A 451 -16.00 22.45 -17.71
C PRO A 451 -16.98 23.57 -17.33
N PHE A 452 -18.14 23.21 -16.77
CA PHE A 452 -19.17 24.16 -16.36
C PHE A 452 -19.00 24.69 -14.92
N LEU A 453 -18.04 24.18 -14.13
CA LEU A 453 -17.79 24.70 -12.80
C LEU A 453 -17.32 26.16 -12.85
N VAL A 454 -17.72 26.90 -11.85
CA VAL A 454 -17.36 28.31 -11.64
C VAL A 454 -16.46 28.44 -10.44
N GLU A 455 -15.48 29.34 -10.53
CA GLU A 455 -14.53 29.61 -9.46
C GLU A 455 -15.15 30.51 -8.39
N THR A 456 -14.87 30.25 -7.13
CA THR A 456 -15.23 31.03 -5.96
C THR A 456 -14.03 31.15 -5.01
N GLU A 457 -14.15 31.93 -3.95
CA GLU A 457 -13.10 32.00 -2.92
C GLU A 457 -12.85 30.66 -2.21
N GLN A 458 -13.83 29.74 -2.24
CA GLN A 458 -13.76 28.42 -1.60
C GLN A 458 -13.30 27.30 -2.57
N GLY A 459 -13.05 27.60 -3.83
CA GLY A 459 -12.74 26.66 -4.89
C GLY A 459 -13.80 26.61 -5.98
N TRP A 460 -13.77 25.58 -6.81
CA TRP A 460 -14.66 25.39 -7.94
C TRP A 460 -15.96 24.73 -7.50
N THR A 461 -17.11 25.24 -7.98
CA THR A 461 -18.43 24.72 -7.60
C THR A 461 -19.40 24.78 -8.78
N THR A 462 -20.54 24.09 -8.67
CA THR A 462 -21.62 24.19 -9.67
C THR A 462 -22.20 25.61 -9.69
N PRO A 463 -22.53 26.18 -10.89
CA PRO A 463 -23.12 27.52 -10.99
C PRO A 463 -24.43 27.66 -10.21
N GLU A 464 -24.83 28.90 -9.99
CA GLU A 464 -26.14 29.22 -9.39
C GLU A 464 -27.28 28.65 -10.27
N GLY A 465 -28.27 28.02 -9.64
CA GLY A 465 -29.39 27.38 -10.33
C GLY A 465 -29.15 25.91 -10.69
N MET A 466 -27.91 25.41 -10.63
CA MET A 466 -27.63 23.97 -10.73
C MET A 466 -27.68 23.29 -9.35
N PRO A 467 -28.02 21.99 -9.30
CA PRO A 467 -27.93 21.22 -8.06
C PRO A 467 -26.53 21.28 -7.46
N LYS A 468 -26.45 21.46 -6.14
CA LYS A 468 -25.19 21.27 -5.40
C LYS A 468 -24.97 19.78 -5.18
N ILE A 469 -23.83 19.31 -5.62
CA ILE A 469 -23.37 17.94 -5.43
C ILE A 469 -22.03 17.96 -4.68
N PRO A 470 -21.64 16.89 -4.02
CA PRO A 470 -20.30 16.79 -3.45
C PRO A 470 -19.26 16.71 -4.59
N LEU A 471 -18.25 17.59 -4.54
CA LEU A 471 -17.13 17.63 -5.46
C LEU A 471 -15.82 17.19 -4.80
N SER A 472 -15.73 17.28 -3.48
CA SER A 472 -14.63 16.73 -2.69
C SER A 472 -15.15 16.15 -1.38
N PHE A 473 -14.31 15.37 -0.72
CA PHE A 473 -14.59 14.83 0.60
C PHE A 473 -13.37 14.95 1.51
N ALA A 474 -13.57 14.82 2.82
CA ALA A 474 -12.52 14.71 3.80
C ALA A 474 -12.86 13.61 4.82
N ILE A 475 -11.89 12.76 5.10
CA ILE A 475 -11.93 11.75 6.16
C ILE A 475 -10.83 12.07 7.16
N VAL A 476 -11.18 12.15 8.44
CA VAL A 476 -10.23 12.14 9.53
C VAL A 476 -10.33 10.78 10.22
N ALA A 477 -9.21 10.07 10.28
CA ALA A 477 -9.14 8.78 10.95
C ALA A 477 -7.99 8.77 11.96
N ARG A 478 -8.12 7.95 13.00
CA ARG A 478 -7.16 7.86 14.09
C ARG A 478 -6.66 6.44 14.26
N LYS A 479 -5.36 6.29 14.48
CA LYS A 479 -4.79 5.05 14.99
C LYS A 479 -5.18 4.90 16.45
N PRO A 480 -5.85 3.82 16.87
CA PRO A 480 -6.20 3.60 18.27
C PRO A 480 -4.97 3.68 19.17
N GLN A 481 -5.14 4.15 20.39
CA GLN A 481 -4.11 4.05 21.41
C GLN A 481 -3.98 2.58 21.86
N ASP A 482 -2.78 2.12 22.06
CA ASP A 482 -2.56 0.82 22.67
C ASP A 482 -3.31 0.78 24.01
N GLN A 483 -4.33 -0.06 24.11
CA GLN A 483 -4.97 -0.32 25.40
C GLN A 483 -3.90 -1.01 26.26
N ARG A 484 -3.21 -0.26 27.12
CA ARG A 484 -2.48 -0.85 28.22
C ARG A 484 -3.54 -1.54 29.08
N ILE A 485 -3.61 -2.86 28.99
CA ILE A 485 -4.30 -3.68 29.96
C ILE A 485 -3.59 -3.40 31.28
N GLY A 486 -4.22 -2.60 32.15
CA GLY A 486 -3.77 -2.29 33.49
C GLY A 486 -4.02 -3.47 34.43
#